data_ffdc47c90d8a6cbb85167dd71fb8e225
#
_entry.id   ffdc47c90d8a6cbb85167dd71fb8e225
#
_cell.length_a   1.000
_cell.length_b   1.000
_cell.length_c   1.000
_cell.angle_alpha   90.00
_cell.angle_beta   90.00
_cell.angle_gamma   90.00
#
_symmetry.space_group_name_H-M   'P 1'
#
loop_
_entity.id
_entity.type
_entity.pdbx_description
1 polymer ?
#
loop_
_entity_poly.entity_id
_entity_poly.type
_entity_poly.pdbx_seq_one_letter_code
_entity_poly.pdbx_strand_id
1 'polypeptide(L)'
;MPGYREIQEECCEANIALPGFGLVDLTFGNVSVADPRSGVFAIKPSGVGYAELTPEQMVVVDYEGNIVEGALRPSSDTPTHRRLFLAFPEIRAVVHSHSRRAVAFAQAGRGIPCLGTTHADFFYGEVPVTRPMTPEEIASAYEWETGNVIVERFKDIDPMQVSAVLVHSHGPFAWGPSGAKAVETAVALEIVAGMARHTLELTPGMPPIPKPLLDKHFFRKHGPGAYYGQPK
;
A
#
# COMPACT_ATOMS: atom_id res chain seq x y z
N MET A 1 -0.48 -27.43 16.06
CA MET A 1 -0.98 -26.86 14.79
C MET A 1 0.21 -26.23 14.09
N PRO A 2 0.35 -26.27 12.75
CA PRO A 2 1.36 -25.46 12.11
C PRO A 2 1.05 -24.00 12.48
N GLY A 3 2.00 -23.35 13.13
CA GLY A 3 1.86 -21.95 13.51
C GLY A 3 1.87 -21.05 12.27
N TYR A 4 1.57 -19.76 12.45
CA TYR A 4 1.56 -18.77 11.37
C TYR A 4 2.97 -18.25 11.00
N ARG A 5 3.99 -19.08 11.24
CA ARG A 5 5.41 -18.71 11.10
C ARG A 5 5.75 -18.13 9.74
N GLU A 6 5.23 -18.71 8.67
CA GLU A 6 5.53 -18.29 7.30
C GLU A 6 5.09 -16.84 7.04
N ILE A 7 3.84 -16.47 7.42
CA ILE A 7 3.37 -15.09 7.23
C ILE A 7 4.02 -14.11 8.23
N GLN A 8 4.43 -14.57 9.40
CA GLN A 8 5.17 -13.74 10.35
C GLN A 8 6.58 -13.40 9.83
N GLU A 9 7.28 -14.39 9.24
CA GLU A 9 8.58 -14.18 8.60
C GLU A 9 8.47 -13.23 7.42
N GLU A 10 7.55 -13.47 6.47
CA GLU A 10 7.31 -12.59 5.32
C GLU A 10 6.93 -11.16 5.76
N CYS A 11 6.06 -11.03 6.76
CA CYS A 11 5.65 -9.75 7.31
C CYS A 11 6.82 -9.00 7.94
N CYS A 12 7.65 -9.69 8.73
CA CYS A 12 8.83 -9.12 9.37
C CYS A 12 9.85 -8.63 8.33
N GLU A 13 10.20 -9.46 7.36
CA GLU A 13 11.12 -9.11 6.27
C GLU A 13 10.65 -7.89 5.50
N ALA A 14 9.36 -7.84 5.14
CA ALA A 14 8.77 -6.71 4.43
C ALA A 14 8.84 -5.41 5.26
N ASN A 15 8.60 -5.47 6.57
CA ASN A 15 8.73 -4.31 7.45
C ASN A 15 10.18 -3.83 7.56
N ILE A 16 11.13 -4.74 7.78
CA ILE A 16 12.57 -4.42 7.92
C ILE A 16 13.11 -3.74 6.63
N ALA A 17 12.53 -4.04 5.48
CA ALA A 17 12.96 -3.45 4.21
C ALA A 17 12.59 -1.96 4.08
N LEU A 18 11.52 -1.47 4.72
CA LEU A 18 11.00 -0.11 4.51
C LEU A 18 12.01 1.01 4.79
N PRO A 19 12.79 1.00 5.90
CA PRO A 19 13.79 2.03 6.17
C PRO A 19 14.88 2.11 5.09
N GLY A 20 15.33 0.95 4.58
CA GLY A 20 16.36 0.87 3.55
C GLY A 20 15.97 1.56 2.24
N PHE A 21 14.65 1.66 1.95
CA PHE A 21 14.09 2.38 0.80
C PHE A 21 13.69 3.83 1.12
N GLY A 22 13.88 4.30 2.34
CA GLY A 22 13.49 5.66 2.74
C GLY A 22 11.98 5.89 2.75
N LEU A 23 11.18 4.83 2.95
CA LEU A 23 9.72 4.91 2.97
C LEU A 23 9.16 5.29 4.34
N VAL A 24 9.95 5.13 5.40
CA VAL A 24 9.54 5.37 6.78
C VAL A 24 10.61 6.10 7.57
N ASP A 25 10.16 6.90 8.53
CA ASP A 25 10.97 7.56 9.55
C ASP A 25 10.50 7.07 10.93
N LEU A 26 11.43 6.93 11.89
CA LEU A 26 11.12 6.49 13.27
C LEU A 26 10.38 5.12 13.27
N THR A 27 9.18 5.11 13.85
CA THR A 27 8.29 3.93 13.93
C THR A 27 7.05 4.06 13.04
N PHE A 28 6.97 5.12 12.21
CA PHE A 28 5.83 5.37 11.33
C PHE A 28 5.71 4.30 10.25
N GLY A 29 4.47 3.98 9.90
CA GLY A 29 4.20 3.00 8.86
C GLY A 29 4.33 1.54 9.34
N ASN A 30 3.89 0.65 8.48
CA ASN A 30 3.88 -0.80 8.75
C ASN A 30 3.55 -1.58 7.47
N VAL A 31 3.81 -2.89 7.56
CA VAL A 31 3.36 -3.87 6.55
C VAL A 31 2.54 -4.94 7.25
N SER A 32 1.51 -5.42 6.57
CA SER A 32 0.82 -6.66 6.91
C SER A 32 0.85 -7.65 5.76
N VAL A 33 0.81 -8.95 6.10
CA VAL A 33 0.77 -10.06 5.14
C VAL A 33 -0.33 -11.02 5.53
N ALA A 34 -1.23 -11.34 4.59
CA ALA A 34 -2.40 -12.20 4.81
C ALA A 34 -2.15 -13.63 4.37
N ASP A 35 -2.75 -14.56 5.11
CA ASP A 35 -3.06 -15.92 4.67
C ASP A 35 -4.58 -16.08 4.53
N PRO A 36 -5.11 -15.89 3.30
CA PRO A 36 -6.55 -16.01 3.07
C PRO A 36 -7.11 -17.42 3.34
N ARG A 37 -6.27 -18.47 3.29
CA ARG A 37 -6.71 -19.84 3.55
C ARG A 37 -7.04 -20.05 5.03
N SER A 38 -6.28 -19.40 5.91
CA SER A 38 -6.49 -19.45 7.35
C SER A 38 -7.38 -18.31 7.86
N GLY A 39 -7.74 -17.33 7.00
CA GLY A 39 -8.56 -16.17 7.37
C GLY A 39 -7.87 -15.21 8.34
N VAL A 40 -6.55 -15.07 8.24
CA VAL A 40 -5.72 -14.26 9.14
C VAL A 40 -4.71 -13.41 8.37
N PHE A 41 -4.12 -12.44 9.05
CA PHE A 41 -2.94 -11.70 8.57
C PHE A 41 -1.98 -11.39 9.73
N ALA A 42 -0.69 -11.36 9.43
CA ALA A 42 0.34 -10.87 10.34
C ALA A 42 0.55 -9.38 10.12
N ILE A 43 0.81 -8.61 11.18
CA ILE A 43 1.07 -7.18 11.12
C ILE A 43 2.13 -6.77 12.13
N LYS A 44 2.87 -5.69 11.82
CA LYS A 44 3.86 -5.09 12.70
C LYS A 44 3.25 -4.68 14.05
N PRO A 45 3.93 -4.96 15.18
CA PRO A 45 3.51 -4.45 16.48
C PRO A 45 3.65 -2.92 16.54
N SER A 46 2.77 -2.27 17.30
CA SER A 46 2.77 -0.83 17.54
C SER A 46 4.01 -0.38 18.29
N GLY A 47 4.67 0.70 17.84
CA GLY A 47 5.76 1.37 18.55
C GLY A 47 7.10 0.63 18.58
N VAL A 48 7.23 -0.57 18.01
CA VAL A 48 8.52 -1.30 17.94
C VAL A 48 9.35 -0.76 16.78
N GLY A 49 10.63 -0.47 17.04
CA GLY A 49 11.58 0.01 16.03
C GLY A 49 11.89 -1.04 14.97
N TYR A 50 12.12 -0.61 13.72
CA TYR A 50 12.35 -1.54 12.60
C TYR A 50 13.59 -2.43 12.79
N ALA A 51 14.64 -1.93 13.43
CA ALA A 51 15.87 -2.68 13.70
C ALA A 51 15.71 -3.75 14.80
N GLU A 52 14.63 -3.69 15.58
CA GLU A 52 14.35 -4.58 16.70
C GLU A 52 13.33 -5.67 16.33
N LEU A 53 12.75 -5.60 15.13
CA LEU A 53 11.69 -6.52 14.71
C LEU A 53 12.21 -7.93 14.54
N THR A 54 11.45 -8.87 15.08
CA THR A 54 11.62 -10.31 14.82
C THR A 54 10.30 -10.92 14.35
N PRO A 55 10.34 -12.07 13.65
CA PRO A 55 9.11 -12.73 13.21
C PRO A 55 8.14 -13.05 14.36
N GLU A 56 8.64 -13.45 15.53
CA GLU A 56 7.85 -13.78 16.71
C GLU A 56 7.08 -12.59 17.30
N GLN A 57 7.51 -11.38 16.98
CA GLN A 57 6.85 -10.15 17.41
C GLN A 57 5.70 -9.75 16.49
N MET A 58 5.63 -10.30 15.26
CA MET A 58 4.52 -10.02 14.36
C MET A 58 3.23 -10.57 14.96
N VAL A 59 2.22 -9.70 15.06
CA VAL A 59 0.93 -10.05 15.66
C VAL A 59 0.02 -10.61 14.58
N VAL A 60 -0.55 -11.79 14.82
CA VAL A 60 -1.49 -12.41 13.89
C VAL A 60 -2.91 -12.09 14.32
N VAL A 61 -3.71 -11.56 13.39
CA VAL A 61 -5.07 -11.09 13.61
C VAL A 61 -6.01 -11.78 12.62
N ASP A 62 -7.20 -12.20 13.06
CA ASP A 62 -8.22 -12.75 12.16
C ASP A 62 -9.02 -11.63 11.45
N TYR A 63 -9.88 -12.03 10.51
CA TYR A 63 -10.70 -11.06 9.78
C TYR A 63 -11.88 -10.51 10.59
N GLU A 64 -12.14 -11.00 11.79
CA GLU A 64 -13.03 -10.43 12.80
C GLU A 64 -12.34 -9.35 13.63
N GLY A 65 -11.00 -9.32 13.64
CA GLY A 65 -10.19 -8.35 14.36
C GLY A 65 -9.65 -8.85 15.69
N ASN A 66 -9.74 -10.15 15.97
CA ASN A 66 -9.21 -10.75 17.19
C ASN A 66 -7.75 -11.11 16.99
N ILE A 67 -6.93 -10.95 18.04
CA ILE A 67 -5.56 -11.45 18.06
C ILE A 67 -5.62 -12.97 18.25
N VAL A 68 -5.09 -13.72 17.28
CA VAL A 68 -5.02 -15.19 17.33
C VAL A 68 -3.64 -15.70 17.71
N GLU A 69 -2.59 -14.91 17.47
CA GLU A 69 -1.22 -15.19 17.92
C GLU A 69 -0.42 -13.90 18.12
N GLY A 70 0.44 -13.87 19.13
CA GLY A 70 1.30 -12.74 19.47
C GLY A 70 0.97 -12.16 20.85
N ALA A 71 2.01 -11.64 21.53
CA ALA A 71 1.90 -11.06 22.87
C ALA A 71 1.88 -9.52 22.86
N LEU A 72 2.24 -8.90 21.73
CA LEU A 72 2.34 -7.46 21.59
C LEU A 72 1.02 -6.85 21.07
N ARG A 73 0.87 -5.56 21.26
CA ARG A 73 -0.24 -4.80 20.69
C ARG A 73 0.01 -4.63 19.17
N PRO A 74 -0.92 -5.00 18.28
CA PRO A 74 -0.76 -4.78 16.85
C PRO A 74 -0.73 -3.27 16.52
N SER A 75 -0.28 -2.91 15.31
CA SER A 75 -0.35 -1.54 14.80
C SER A 75 -1.76 -0.97 14.93
N SER A 76 -1.87 0.33 15.20
CA SER A 76 -3.14 1.06 15.17
C SER A 76 -3.86 0.94 13.83
N ASP A 77 -3.10 0.80 12.73
CA ASP A 77 -3.65 0.68 11.37
C ASP A 77 -4.28 -0.68 11.06
N THR A 78 -4.25 -1.62 12.01
CA THR A 78 -4.83 -2.97 11.85
C THR A 78 -6.26 -2.96 11.28
N PRO A 79 -7.20 -2.08 11.73
CA PRO A 79 -8.54 -2.04 11.17
C PRO A 79 -8.57 -1.60 9.70
N THR A 80 -7.69 -0.67 9.29
CA THR A 80 -7.55 -0.25 7.89
C THR A 80 -7.08 -1.42 7.02
N HIS A 81 -5.99 -2.11 7.41
CA HIS A 81 -5.46 -3.25 6.66
C HIS A 81 -6.50 -4.38 6.55
N ARG A 82 -7.18 -4.70 7.65
CA ARG A 82 -8.27 -5.67 7.68
C ARG A 82 -9.37 -5.31 6.68
N ARG A 83 -9.79 -4.04 6.64
CA ARG A 83 -10.82 -3.56 5.74
C ARG A 83 -10.42 -3.73 4.27
N LEU A 84 -9.14 -3.51 3.95
CA LEU A 84 -8.62 -3.71 2.60
C LEU A 84 -8.58 -5.20 2.21
N PHE A 85 -8.14 -6.10 3.07
CA PHE A 85 -8.18 -7.54 2.81
C PHE A 85 -9.59 -8.08 2.60
N LEU A 86 -10.58 -7.55 3.33
CA LEU A 86 -11.99 -7.92 3.16
C LEU A 86 -12.59 -7.37 1.85
N ALA A 87 -12.12 -6.22 1.38
CA ALA A 87 -12.67 -5.57 0.18
C ALA A 87 -11.98 -6.03 -1.11
N PHE A 88 -10.70 -6.37 -1.04
CA PHE A 88 -9.84 -6.70 -2.18
C PHE A 88 -9.26 -8.11 -1.98
N PRO A 89 -10.02 -9.18 -2.27
CA PRO A 89 -9.61 -10.56 -1.94
C PRO A 89 -8.38 -11.06 -2.68
N GLU A 90 -7.93 -10.35 -3.73
CA GLU A 90 -6.77 -10.71 -4.54
C GLU A 90 -5.45 -10.18 -3.95
N ILE A 91 -5.50 -9.21 -3.02
CA ILE A 91 -4.29 -8.69 -2.38
C ILE A 91 -3.87 -9.59 -1.22
N ARG A 92 -2.57 -9.73 -1.01
CA ARG A 92 -2.00 -10.52 0.08
C ARG A 92 -1.13 -9.74 1.05
N ALA A 93 -0.68 -8.56 0.67
CA ALA A 93 0.08 -7.69 1.55
C ALA A 93 -0.30 -6.23 1.34
N VAL A 94 -0.28 -5.45 2.43
CA VAL A 94 -0.54 -4.02 2.44
C VAL A 94 0.60 -3.31 3.15
N VAL A 95 1.10 -2.25 2.52
CA VAL A 95 2.08 -1.32 3.09
C VAL A 95 1.38 0.01 3.37
N HIS A 96 1.46 0.51 4.59
CA HIS A 96 1.21 1.90 4.92
C HIS A 96 2.53 2.61 5.21
N SER A 97 2.71 3.80 4.69
CA SER A 97 3.91 4.60 4.97
C SER A 97 3.58 6.09 5.03
N HIS A 98 4.54 6.86 5.54
CA HIS A 98 4.51 8.33 5.46
C HIS A 98 5.62 8.83 4.53
N SER A 99 5.83 8.14 3.41
CA SER A 99 6.84 8.50 2.42
C SER A 99 6.57 9.91 1.87
N ARG A 100 7.62 10.74 1.87
CA ARG A 100 7.49 12.20 1.87
C ARG A 100 6.86 12.79 0.63
N ARG A 101 7.14 12.21 -0.55
CA ARG A 101 6.63 12.73 -1.83
C ARG A 101 5.18 12.32 -2.03
N ALA A 102 4.83 11.08 -1.70
CA ALA A 102 3.46 10.62 -1.75
C ALA A 102 2.57 11.35 -0.73
N VAL A 103 3.07 11.58 0.51
CA VAL A 103 2.37 12.38 1.52
C VAL A 103 2.12 13.81 1.05
N ALA A 104 3.07 14.43 0.33
CA ALA A 104 2.86 15.78 -0.20
C ALA A 104 1.65 15.86 -1.16
N PHE A 105 1.44 14.85 -2.01
CA PHE A 105 0.25 14.74 -2.85
C PHE A 105 -1.02 14.48 -2.01
N ALA A 106 -0.95 13.60 -1.01
CA ALA A 106 -2.06 13.32 -0.09
C ALA A 106 -2.52 14.59 0.66
N GLN A 107 -1.57 15.38 1.19
CA GLN A 107 -1.84 16.65 1.87
C GLN A 107 -2.43 17.70 0.91
N ALA A 108 -2.00 17.70 -0.34
CA ALA A 108 -2.55 18.60 -1.37
C ALA A 108 -3.93 18.15 -1.88
N GLY A 109 -4.46 16.99 -1.44
CA GLY A 109 -5.72 16.44 -1.91
C GLY A 109 -5.69 16.09 -3.41
N ARG A 110 -4.52 15.73 -3.95
CA ARG A 110 -4.33 15.47 -5.38
C ARG A 110 -3.84 14.03 -5.61
N GLY A 111 -4.42 13.35 -6.60
CA GLY A 111 -3.86 12.12 -7.12
C GLY A 111 -2.52 12.33 -7.83
N ILE A 112 -1.76 11.27 -8.03
CA ILE A 112 -0.49 11.31 -8.76
C ILE A 112 -0.79 11.00 -10.22
N PRO A 113 -0.72 11.98 -11.14
CA PRO A 113 -1.02 11.75 -12.55
C PRO A 113 0.04 10.87 -13.22
N CYS A 114 -0.39 10.01 -14.15
CA CYS A 114 0.52 9.21 -14.95
C CYS A 114 1.17 10.07 -16.05
N LEU A 115 2.33 10.67 -15.76
CA LEU A 115 3.04 11.59 -16.66
C LEU A 115 4.17 10.93 -17.45
N GLY A 116 4.47 9.65 -17.19
CA GLY A 116 5.59 8.97 -17.85
C GLY A 116 5.50 7.46 -17.78
N THR A 117 6.38 6.82 -18.52
CA THR A 117 6.39 5.36 -18.69
C THR A 117 6.78 4.60 -17.43
N THR A 118 7.62 5.18 -16.56
CA THR A 118 7.95 4.58 -15.25
C THR A 118 6.70 4.42 -14.39
N HIS A 119 5.81 5.41 -14.39
CA HIS A 119 4.52 5.32 -13.71
C HIS A 119 3.64 4.24 -14.36
N ALA A 120 3.51 4.27 -15.69
CA ALA A 120 2.72 3.31 -16.45
C ALA A 120 3.17 1.85 -16.29
N ASP A 121 4.43 1.61 -15.96
CA ASP A 121 4.98 0.28 -15.69
C ASP A 121 4.46 -0.34 -14.37
N PHE A 122 3.87 0.46 -13.46
CA PHE A 122 3.38 0.02 -12.16
C PHE A 122 1.88 0.25 -11.96
N PHE A 123 1.33 1.36 -12.49
CA PHE A 123 -0.04 1.77 -12.24
C PHE A 123 -0.73 2.11 -13.56
N TYR A 124 -1.92 1.53 -13.78
CA TYR A 124 -2.72 1.77 -14.98
C TYR A 124 -3.53 3.06 -14.87
N GLY A 125 -2.84 4.19 -14.95
CA GLY A 125 -3.44 5.51 -14.83
C GLY A 125 -3.01 6.26 -13.58
N GLU A 126 -3.84 7.19 -13.14
CA GLU A 126 -3.59 7.99 -11.95
C GLU A 126 -3.61 7.13 -10.68
N VAL A 127 -2.65 7.33 -9.77
CA VAL A 127 -2.80 6.86 -8.39
C VAL A 127 -3.77 7.81 -7.68
N PRO A 128 -4.95 7.32 -7.25
CA PRO A 128 -6.00 8.17 -6.74
C PRO A 128 -5.74 8.71 -5.33
N VAL A 129 -6.42 9.81 -5.00
CA VAL A 129 -6.58 10.29 -3.63
C VAL A 129 -8.02 10.06 -3.18
N THR A 130 -8.23 9.76 -1.91
CA THR A 130 -9.56 9.68 -1.32
C THR A 130 -10.18 11.08 -1.15
N ARG A 131 -11.49 11.17 -0.94
CA ARG A 131 -12.10 12.38 -0.36
C ARG A 131 -11.57 12.62 1.07
N PRO A 132 -11.69 13.82 1.61
CA PRO A 132 -11.53 14.06 3.05
C PRO A 132 -12.51 13.17 3.85
N MET A 133 -12.11 12.74 5.03
CA MET A 133 -13.02 12.11 5.99
C MET A 133 -13.92 13.17 6.64
N THR A 134 -15.14 12.77 6.96
CA THR A 134 -16.07 13.64 7.69
C THR A 134 -15.70 13.73 9.17
N PRO A 135 -16.16 14.77 9.89
CA PRO A 135 -15.94 14.84 11.35
C PRO A 135 -16.47 13.63 12.12
N GLU A 136 -17.59 13.05 11.67
CA GLU A 136 -18.22 11.85 12.27
C GLU A 136 -17.33 10.61 12.05
N GLU A 137 -16.79 10.41 10.85
CA GLU A 137 -15.85 9.33 10.53
C GLU A 137 -14.57 9.45 11.38
N ILE A 138 -14.04 10.67 11.52
CA ILE A 138 -12.84 10.94 12.33
C ILE A 138 -13.10 10.67 13.82
N ALA A 139 -14.29 11.00 14.32
CA ALA A 139 -14.65 10.82 15.73
C ALA A 139 -15.06 9.38 16.08
N SER A 140 -15.31 8.53 15.11
CA SER A 140 -15.74 7.14 15.29
C SER A 140 -14.56 6.14 15.27
N ALA A 141 -14.68 5.06 14.54
CA ALA A 141 -13.60 4.08 14.34
C ALA A 141 -12.65 4.53 13.23
N TYR A 142 -11.85 5.56 13.49
CA TYR A 142 -11.02 6.30 12.53
C TYR A 142 -10.24 5.41 11.55
N GLU A 143 -9.55 4.39 12.05
CA GLU A 143 -8.74 3.51 11.20
C GLU A 143 -9.61 2.60 10.32
N TRP A 144 -10.78 2.19 10.81
CA TRP A 144 -11.75 1.45 10.00
C TRP A 144 -12.37 2.34 8.92
N GLU A 145 -12.73 3.57 9.28
CA GLU A 145 -13.27 4.56 8.33
C GLU A 145 -12.22 4.99 7.30
N THR A 146 -10.94 5.03 7.67
CA THR A 146 -9.85 5.17 6.70
C THR A 146 -9.88 4.06 5.65
N GLY A 147 -10.10 2.82 6.05
CA GLY A 147 -10.31 1.71 5.12
C GLY A 147 -11.56 1.89 4.25
N ASN A 148 -12.66 2.39 4.83
CA ASN A 148 -13.91 2.63 4.10
C ASN A 148 -13.75 3.69 3.00
N VAL A 149 -13.10 4.83 3.26
CA VAL A 149 -12.89 5.85 2.23
C VAL A 149 -11.94 5.38 1.10
N ILE A 150 -11.00 4.48 1.42
CA ILE A 150 -10.19 3.82 0.40
C ILE A 150 -11.07 2.93 -0.48
N VAL A 151 -11.86 2.04 0.10
CA VAL A 151 -12.76 1.14 -0.63
C VAL A 151 -13.78 1.92 -1.46
N GLU A 152 -14.33 3.01 -0.91
CA GLU A 152 -15.21 3.91 -1.65
C GLU A 152 -14.53 4.47 -2.92
N ARG A 153 -13.26 4.88 -2.80
CA ARG A 153 -12.49 5.44 -3.93
C ARG A 153 -12.24 4.41 -5.03
N PHE A 154 -12.26 3.12 -4.69
CA PHE A 154 -11.98 2.01 -5.61
C PHE A 154 -13.23 1.37 -6.23
N LYS A 155 -14.42 1.94 -6.10
CA LYS A 155 -15.64 1.38 -6.68
C LYS A 155 -15.55 1.09 -8.18
N ASP A 156 -14.83 1.97 -8.92
CA ASP A 156 -14.68 1.90 -10.37
C ASP A 156 -13.21 1.74 -10.79
N ILE A 157 -12.35 1.35 -9.87
CA ILE A 157 -10.91 1.15 -10.11
C ILE A 157 -10.55 -0.28 -9.73
N ASP A 158 -9.91 -0.99 -10.63
CA ASP A 158 -9.35 -2.31 -10.35
C ASP A 158 -8.12 -2.18 -9.42
N PRO A 159 -8.18 -2.70 -8.19
CA PRO A 159 -7.07 -2.59 -7.23
C PRO A 159 -5.83 -3.37 -7.68
N MET A 160 -5.94 -4.30 -8.62
CA MET A 160 -4.78 -5.00 -9.17
C MET A 160 -4.10 -4.23 -10.31
N GLN A 161 -4.81 -3.30 -10.95
CA GLN A 161 -4.25 -2.40 -11.97
C GLN A 161 -3.70 -1.10 -11.37
N VAL A 162 -4.30 -0.61 -10.30
CA VAL A 162 -3.82 0.55 -9.54
C VAL A 162 -3.65 0.11 -8.09
N SER A 163 -2.48 -0.42 -7.76
CA SER A 163 -2.20 -1.08 -6.48
C SER A 163 -1.74 -0.11 -5.38
N ALA A 164 -2.19 1.14 -5.42
CA ALA A 164 -1.90 2.15 -4.41
C ALA A 164 -2.98 3.25 -4.36
N VAL A 165 -3.05 3.93 -3.22
CA VAL A 165 -3.96 5.05 -2.97
C VAL A 165 -3.32 6.05 -2.01
N LEU A 166 -3.71 7.31 -2.13
CA LEU A 166 -3.41 8.35 -1.15
C LEU A 166 -4.65 8.60 -0.29
N VAL A 167 -4.54 8.50 1.02
CA VAL A 167 -5.57 8.97 1.93
C VAL A 167 -5.39 10.48 2.14
N HIS A 168 -6.43 11.26 1.85
CA HIS A 168 -6.40 12.72 1.93
C HIS A 168 -5.89 13.18 3.30
N SER A 169 -4.92 14.11 3.29
CA SER A 169 -4.27 14.68 4.49
C SER A 169 -3.52 13.67 5.38
N HIS A 170 -3.36 12.41 4.95
CA HIS A 170 -2.72 11.37 5.76
C HIS A 170 -1.48 10.81 5.06
N GLY A 171 -1.62 9.80 4.21
CA GLY A 171 -0.50 9.16 3.55
C GLY A 171 -0.92 8.03 2.61
N PRO A 172 0.05 7.38 1.99
CA PRO A 172 -0.20 6.30 1.04
C PRO A 172 -0.47 4.95 1.71
N PHE A 173 -1.33 4.17 1.05
CA PHE A 173 -1.42 2.73 1.17
C PHE A 173 -1.07 2.10 -0.18
N ALA A 174 -0.26 1.05 -0.17
CA ALA A 174 0.11 0.28 -1.35
C ALA A 174 -0.03 -1.20 -1.04
N TRP A 175 -0.29 -2.02 -2.06
CA TRP A 175 -0.51 -3.45 -1.85
C TRP A 175 0.04 -4.30 -2.98
N GLY A 176 0.02 -5.60 -2.76
CA GLY A 176 0.51 -6.57 -3.74
C GLY A 176 0.19 -8.02 -3.37
N PRO A 177 0.56 -8.97 -4.25
CA PRO A 177 0.33 -10.39 -4.03
C PRO A 177 1.33 -11.04 -3.03
N SER A 178 2.27 -10.29 -2.50
CA SER A 178 3.22 -10.70 -1.46
C SER A 178 3.79 -9.48 -0.73
N GLY A 179 4.42 -9.69 0.43
CA GLY A 179 5.10 -8.64 1.19
C GLY A 179 6.14 -7.90 0.35
N ALA A 180 7.02 -8.64 -0.33
CA ALA A 180 8.03 -8.06 -1.21
C ALA A 180 7.43 -7.23 -2.36
N LYS A 181 6.32 -7.70 -2.97
CA LYS A 181 5.65 -6.96 -4.05
C LYS A 181 4.90 -5.73 -3.56
N ALA A 182 4.31 -5.76 -2.39
CA ALA A 182 3.70 -4.59 -1.79
C ALA A 182 4.75 -3.51 -1.45
N VAL A 183 5.93 -3.91 -0.95
CA VAL A 183 7.07 -3.00 -0.73
C VAL A 183 7.57 -2.41 -2.06
N GLU A 184 7.74 -3.24 -3.10
CA GLU A 184 8.13 -2.76 -4.45
C GLU A 184 7.12 -1.72 -4.98
N THR A 185 5.82 -1.97 -4.79
CA THR A 185 4.75 -1.01 -5.16
C THR A 185 4.89 0.31 -4.39
N ALA A 186 5.14 0.26 -3.07
CA ALA A 186 5.33 1.46 -2.26
C ALA A 186 6.58 2.26 -2.66
N VAL A 187 7.67 1.57 -3.01
CA VAL A 187 8.89 2.21 -3.57
C VAL A 187 8.60 2.89 -4.90
N ALA A 188 7.92 2.18 -5.81
CA ALA A 188 7.53 2.75 -7.10
C ALA A 188 6.64 3.98 -6.93
N LEU A 189 5.68 3.93 -6.01
CA LEU A 189 4.79 5.05 -5.67
C LEU A 189 5.59 6.30 -5.25
N GLU A 190 6.53 6.15 -4.33
CA GLU A 190 7.36 7.26 -3.86
C GLU A 190 8.24 7.85 -4.98
N ILE A 191 8.79 6.98 -5.86
CA ILE A 191 9.57 7.40 -7.02
C ILE A 191 8.71 8.21 -7.99
N VAL A 192 7.53 7.69 -8.40
CA VAL A 192 6.68 8.36 -9.39
C VAL A 192 6.02 9.62 -8.83
N ALA A 193 5.75 9.67 -7.52
CA ALA A 193 5.33 10.91 -6.85
C ALA A 193 6.39 12.00 -6.98
N GLY A 194 7.66 11.66 -6.76
CA GLY A 194 8.77 12.60 -6.96
C GLY A 194 8.90 13.07 -8.41
N MET A 195 8.83 12.15 -9.36
CA MET A 195 8.87 12.48 -10.80
C MET A 195 7.71 13.38 -11.20
N ALA A 196 6.48 13.05 -10.79
CA ALA A 196 5.29 13.84 -11.09
C ALA A 196 5.39 15.26 -10.53
N ARG A 197 5.85 15.41 -9.28
CA ARG A 197 6.08 16.70 -8.65
C ARG A 197 7.03 17.56 -9.49
N HIS A 198 8.22 17.05 -9.85
CA HIS A 198 9.18 17.80 -10.64
C HIS A 198 8.69 18.10 -12.06
N THR A 199 7.95 17.19 -12.69
CA THR A 199 7.34 17.45 -14.00
C THR A 199 6.35 18.61 -13.92
N LEU A 200 5.51 18.64 -12.88
CA LEU A 200 4.52 19.71 -12.69
C LEU A 200 5.15 21.05 -12.27
N GLU A 201 6.33 21.03 -11.65
CA GLU A 201 7.14 22.23 -11.41
C GLU A 201 7.71 22.80 -12.73
N LEU A 202 8.17 21.94 -13.63
CA LEU A 202 8.68 22.34 -14.95
C LEU A 202 7.57 22.77 -15.91
N THR A 203 6.45 22.07 -15.90
CA THR A 203 5.30 22.32 -16.79
C THR A 203 4.00 22.20 -16.00
N PRO A 204 3.51 23.28 -15.40
CA PRO A 204 2.23 23.27 -14.70
C PRO A 204 1.08 22.85 -15.64
N GLY A 205 0.22 21.94 -15.16
CA GLY A 205 -0.92 21.47 -15.94
C GLY A 205 -0.56 20.44 -17.04
N MET A 206 0.64 19.86 -17.00
CA MET A 206 1.02 18.77 -17.93
C MET A 206 -0.06 17.69 -17.95
N PRO A 207 -0.63 17.32 -19.11
CA PRO A 207 -1.62 16.25 -19.20
C PRO A 207 -0.97 14.86 -19.02
N PRO A 208 -1.74 13.85 -18.60
CA PRO A 208 -1.28 12.48 -18.56
C PRO A 208 -0.78 11.98 -19.93
N ILE A 209 0.07 10.95 -19.91
CA ILE A 209 0.53 10.33 -21.15
C ILE A 209 -0.64 9.78 -21.98
N PRO A 210 -0.50 9.69 -23.33
CA PRO A 210 -1.52 9.13 -24.19
C PRO A 210 -1.83 7.67 -23.84
N LYS A 211 -3.12 7.31 -23.92
CA LYS A 211 -3.58 5.95 -23.59
C LYS A 211 -2.80 4.84 -24.31
N PRO A 212 -2.46 4.93 -25.61
CA PRO A 212 -1.67 3.88 -26.26
C PRO A 212 -0.28 3.66 -25.65
N LEU A 213 0.33 4.72 -25.10
CA LEU A 213 1.63 4.61 -24.41
C LEU A 213 1.46 4.00 -23.01
N LEU A 214 0.39 4.37 -22.28
CA LEU A 214 0.01 3.74 -21.02
C LEU A 214 -0.21 2.24 -21.20
N ASP A 215 -1.07 1.86 -22.18
CA ASP A 215 -1.39 0.46 -22.49
C ASP A 215 -0.11 -0.34 -22.82
N LYS A 216 0.76 0.22 -23.68
CA LYS A 216 2.00 -0.44 -24.08
C LYS A 216 2.90 -0.75 -22.91
N HIS A 217 3.07 0.21 -22.01
CA HIS A 217 3.96 0.06 -20.86
C HIS A 217 3.37 -0.81 -19.76
N PHE A 218 2.09 -0.66 -19.44
CA PHE A 218 1.44 -1.48 -18.43
C PHE A 218 1.38 -2.95 -18.86
N PHE A 219 0.82 -3.24 -20.03
CA PHE A 219 0.57 -4.62 -20.44
C PHE A 219 1.83 -5.40 -20.87
N ARG A 220 2.97 -4.74 -21.12
CA ARG A 220 4.24 -5.45 -21.30
C ARG A 220 4.74 -6.14 -20.01
N LYS A 221 4.29 -5.67 -18.83
CA LYS A 221 4.65 -6.21 -17.49
C LYS A 221 3.52 -6.99 -16.84
N HIS A 222 2.27 -6.69 -17.18
CA HIS A 222 1.08 -7.20 -16.51
C HIS A 222 0.17 -7.95 -17.48
N GLY A 223 -0.46 -9.03 -16.98
CA GLY A 223 -1.43 -9.81 -17.76
C GLY A 223 -0.82 -10.91 -18.62
N PRO A 224 -1.66 -11.60 -19.40
CA PRO A 224 -1.27 -12.83 -20.12
C PRO A 224 -0.30 -12.60 -21.29
N GLY A 225 -0.18 -11.35 -21.77
CA GLY A 225 0.74 -10.96 -22.84
C GLY A 225 2.04 -10.30 -22.35
N ALA A 226 2.35 -10.38 -21.06
CA ALA A 226 3.56 -9.78 -20.50
C ALA A 226 4.84 -10.44 -21.06
N TYR A 227 5.79 -9.62 -21.49
CA TYR A 227 7.06 -10.07 -22.10
C TYR A 227 8.29 -9.38 -21.49
N TYR A 228 8.09 -8.49 -20.51
CA TYR A 228 9.19 -7.79 -19.85
C TYR A 228 9.85 -8.65 -18.77
N GLY A 229 11.18 -8.66 -18.76
CA GLY A 229 11.98 -9.43 -17.82
C GLY A 229 12.59 -10.68 -18.45
N GLN A 230 13.22 -11.52 -17.63
CA GLN A 230 13.77 -12.79 -18.07
C GLN A 230 12.65 -13.84 -18.23
N PRO A 231 12.78 -14.77 -19.18
CA PRO A 231 11.86 -15.90 -19.26
C PRO A 231 11.81 -16.66 -17.92
N LYS A 232 10.61 -17.02 -17.50
CA LYS A 232 10.41 -17.85 -16.28
C LYS A 232 10.71 -19.31 -16.58
#